data_69ff6ef2a9b91b30d988fa4b7d657733
#
_entry.id   69ff6ef2a9b91b30d988fa4b7d657733
#
_cell.length_a   1.000
_cell.length_b   1.000
_cell.length_c   1.000
_cell.angle_alpha   90.00
_cell.angle_beta   90.00
_cell.angle_gamma   90.00
#
_symmetry.space_group_name_H-M   'P 1'
#
loop_
_entity.id
_entity.type
_entity.pdbx_description
1 polymer ?
#
loop_
_entity_poly.entity_id
_entity_poly.type
_entity_poly.pdbx_seq_one_letter_code
_entity_poly.pdbx_strand_id
1 'polypeptide(L)'
;SGVSDLIADASLSFGVSMTYYKHPLYESLQAARKLLFEKAKKVPGKNAVAWILQKHSGEQFAAAFSKKTPHLWDEFANLLANTTDGNTVSAVAHKLREFAPLVERVVKSNVPSRLDSLFDKVLEMKNNGFFKAVKSLMPILNGACPDGYVDTLYALLRTAKFVKGEEPIDE
;
A
#
# COMPACT_ATOMS: atom_id res chain seq x y z
N SER A 1 38.69 10.31 -1.20
CA SER A 1 37.68 9.19 -1.16
C SER A 1 36.65 9.31 -0.04
N GLY A 2 36.72 10.23 0.92
CA GLY A 2 35.84 10.20 2.09
C GLY A 2 34.41 10.77 1.90
N VAL A 3 34.18 11.74 1.03
CA VAL A 3 32.90 12.45 0.91
C VAL A 3 31.92 11.69 0.00
N SER A 4 32.43 11.05 -1.06
CA SER A 4 31.59 10.19 -1.94
C SER A 4 30.99 9.00 -1.21
N ASP A 5 31.76 8.38 -0.31
CA ASP A 5 31.30 7.20 0.44
C ASP A 5 30.26 7.57 1.50
N LEU A 6 30.38 8.77 2.12
CA LEU A 6 29.40 9.30 3.06
C LEU A 6 28.06 9.63 2.39
N ILE A 7 28.06 10.06 1.12
CA ILE A 7 26.85 10.36 0.36
C ILE A 7 26.17 9.07 -0.10
N ALA A 8 26.92 8.03 -0.44
CA ALA A 8 26.37 6.73 -0.86
C ALA A 8 25.54 6.04 0.23
N ASP A 9 25.88 6.25 1.50
CA ASP A 9 25.17 5.71 2.65
C ASP A 9 24.08 6.64 3.21
N ALA A 10 23.94 7.83 2.66
CA ALA A 10 22.89 8.76 3.08
C ALA A 10 21.49 8.22 2.75
N SER A 11 20.64 8.13 3.77
CA SER A 11 19.26 7.69 3.62
C SER A 11 18.28 8.75 4.08
N LEU A 12 17.19 8.93 3.34
CA LEU A 12 16.14 9.87 3.65
C LEU A 12 14.82 9.13 3.86
N SER A 13 14.20 9.32 5.02
CA SER A 13 12.87 8.78 5.33
C SER A 13 11.82 9.87 5.28
N PHE A 14 10.59 9.50 4.91
CA PHE A 14 9.47 10.42 4.78
C PHE A 14 8.27 9.96 5.61
N GLY A 15 7.57 10.93 6.22
CA GLY A 15 6.21 10.76 6.72
C GLY A 15 5.27 11.64 5.90
N VAL A 16 4.20 11.07 5.40
CA VAL A 16 3.23 11.77 4.52
C VAL A 16 1.83 11.64 5.12
N SER A 17 1.12 12.75 5.25
CA SER A 17 -0.30 12.77 5.62
C SER A 17 -1.11 13.27 4.43
N MET A 18 -2.05 12.46 3.99
CA MET A 18 -3.04 12.78 2.95
C MET A 18 -4.39 12.95 3.63
N THR A 19 -4.99 14.12 3.53
CA THR A 19 -6.25 14.45 4.20
C THR A 19 -7.13 15.25 3.25
N TYR A 20 -8.43 15.32 3.56
CA TYR A 20 -9.31 16.22 2.84
C TYR A 20 -8.96 17.70 3.13
N TYR A 21 -9.29 18.60 2.23
CA TYR A 21 -8.80 19.98 2.22
C TYR A 21 -9.21 20.83 3.44
N LYS A 22 -10.31 20.50 4.12
CA LYS A 22 -10.78 21.19 5.35
C LYS A 22 -10.16 20.64 6.63
N HIS A 23 -9.33 19.58 6.55
CA HIS A 23 -8.68 19.03 7.74
C HIS A 23 -7.66 20.01 8.31
N PRO A 24 -7.58 20.18 9.66
CA PRO A 24 -6.64 21.12 10.25
C PRO A 24 -5.20 20.81 9.87
N LEU A 25 -4.50 21.79 9.31
CA LEU A 25 -3.10 21.63 8.87
C LEU A 25 -2.19 21.16 10.02
N TYR A 26 -2.40 21.66 11.23
CA TYR A 26 -1.63 21.27 12.39
C TYR A 26 -1.72 19.77 12.69
N GLU A 27 -2.91 19.20 12.62
CA GLU A 27 -3.13 17.77 12.83
C GLU A 27 -2.49 16.92 11.71
N SER A 28 -2.59 17.37 10.47
CA SER A 28 -1.93 16.74 9.31
C SER A 28 -0.40 16.73 9.47
N LEU A 29 0.18 17.84 9.93
CA LEU A 29 1.63 17.94 10.18
C LEU A 29 2.05 17.05 11.35
N GLN A 30 1.27 17.00 12.42
CA GLN A 30 1.55 16.09 13.54
C GLN A 30 1.48 14.61 13.10
N ALA A 31 0.47 14.24 12.30
CA ALA A 31 0.35 12.89 11.76
C ALA A 31 1.56 12.53 10.88
N ALA A 32 1.98 13.40 9.97
CA ALA A 32 3.16 13.21 9.15
C ALA A 32 4.43 13.06 9.98
N ARG A 33 4.62 13.91 11.01
CA ARG A 33 5.75 13.83 11.94
C ARG A 33 5.76 12.51 12.71
N LYS A 34 4.62 12.10 13.25
CA LYS A 34 4.47 10.82 13.96
C LYS A 34 4.83 9.64 13.05
N LEU A 35 4.34 9.62 11.83
CA LEU A 35 4.67 8.60 10.83
C LEU A 35 6.17 8.56 10.54
N LEU A 36 6.81 9.71 10.39
CA LEU A 36 8.24 9.77 10.14
C LEU A 36 9.04 9.13 11.29
N PHE A 37 8.76 9.51 12.55
CA PHE A 37 9.55 9.07 13.68
C PHE A 37 9.17 7.69 14.22
N GLU A 38 7.88 7.34 14.19
CA GLU A 38 7.39 6.11 14.79
C GLU A 38 7.27 4.95 13.79
N LYS A 39 7.22 5.23 12.47
CA LYS A 39 7.08 4.23 11.42
C LYS A 39 8.28 4.25 10.47
N ALA A 40 8.46 5.29 9.65
CA ALA A 40 9.47 5.29 8.60
C ALA A 40 10.91 5.14 9.13
N LYS A 41 11.26 5.81 10.24
CA LYS A 41 12.59 5.67 10.86
C LYS A 41 12.80 4.38 11.65
N LYS A 42 11.72 3.63 11.94
CA LYS A 42 11.80 2.33 12.61
C LYS A 42 11.93 1.16 11.62
N VAL A 43 11.65 1.37 10.34
CA VAL A 43 11.91 0.36 9.31
C VAL A 43 13.43 0.06 9.29
N PRO A 44 13.84 -1.21 9.28
CA PRO A 44 15.25 -1.58 9.21
C PRO A 44 15.98 -0.88 8.05
N GLY A 45 17.15 -0.33 8.35
CA GLY A 45 17.93 0.47 7.39
C GLY A 45 17.41 1.89 7.17
N LYS A 46 16.36 2.31 7.88
CA LYS A 46 15.69 3.60 7.67
C LYS A 46 15.27 3.74 6.20
N ASN A 47 15.57 4.82 5.47
CA ASN A 47 15.29 4.94 4.03
C ASN A 47 13.89 4.46 3.62
N ALA A 48 12.88 4.91 4.34
CA ALA A 48 11.51 4.43 4.20
C ALA A 48 10.53 5.59 4.00
N VAL A 49 9.39 5.25 3.43
CA VAL A 49 8.21 6.14 3.34
C VAL A 49 7.12 5.53 4.20
N ALA A 50 6.53 6.35 5.06
CA ALA A 50 5.31 6.01 5.77
C ALA A 50 4.25 7.05 5.43
N TRP A 51 3.03 6.60 5.13
CA TRP A 51 1.93 7.52 4.86
C TRP A 51 0.66 7.10 5.56
N ILE A 52 -0.23 8.06 5.73
CA ILE A 52 -1.61 7.88 6.16
C ILE A 52 -2.53 8.62 5.21
N LEU A 53 -3.59 7.95 4.79
CA LEU A 53 -4.74 8.55 4.16
C LEU A 53 -5.86 8.63 5.19
N GLN A 54 -6.33 9.84 5.48
CA GLN A 54 -7.41 10.11 6.42
C GLN A 54 -8.60 10.70 5.69
N LYS A 55 -9.71 9.98 5.71
CA LYS A 55 -10.98 10.43 5.11
C LYS A 55 -11.75 11.35 6.04
N HIS A 56 -12.67 12.11 5.47
CA HIS A 56 -13.61 12.93 6.24
C HIS A 56 -14.45 12.07 7.22
N SER A 57 -14.81 10.86 6.84
CA SER A 57 -15.52 9.89 7.71
C SER A 57 -14.74 9.43 8.94
N GLY A 58 -13.47 9.82 9.08
CA GLY A 58 -12.58 9.36 10.15
C GLY A 58 -11.85 8.05 9.86
N GLU A 59 -12.14 7.37 8.76
CA GLU A 59 -11.37 6.20 8.35
C GLU A 59 -9.93 6.58 8.04
N GLN A 60 -9.00 5.72 8.47
CA GLN A 60 -7.57 5.91 8.28
C GLN A 60 -6.95 4.67 7.65
N PHE A 61 -6.12 4.88 6.62
CA PHE A 61 -5.36 3.84 5.95
C PHE A 61 -3.89 4.22 5.97
N ALA A 62 -3.07 3.41 6.59
CA ALA A 62 -1.65 3.70 6.75
C ALA A 62 -0.80 2.55 6.22
N ALA A 63 0.33 2.89 5.62
CA ALA A 63 1.35 1.95 5.21
C ALA A 63 2.74 2.53 5.41
N ALA A 64 3.74 1.66 5.58
CA ALA A 64 5.13 2.05 5.72
C ALA A 64 6.03 1.00 5.07
N PHE A 65 6.91 1.43 4.18
CA PHE A 65 7.82 0.56 3.45
C PHE A 65 9.21 1.17 3.31
N SER A 66 10.22 0.29 3.27
CA SER A 66 11.54 0.68 2.79
C SER A 66 11.48 1.08 1.32
N LYS A 67 12.15 2.16 0.96
CA LYS A 67 12.34 2.54 -0.45
C LYS A 67 13.20 1.53 -1.22
N LYS A 68 13.92 0.67 -0.51
CA LYS A 68 14.73 -0.41 -1.07
C LYS A 68 13.96 -1.73 -1.21
N THR A 69 12.66 -1.81 -0.86
CA THR A 69 11.87 -3.03 -1.08
C THR A 69 11.81 -3.33 -2.57
N PRO A 70 12.37 -4.48 -3.02
CA PRO A 70 12.46 -4.78 -4.46
C PRO A 70 11.07 -4.79 -5.10
N HIS A 71 10.97 -4.20 -6.28
CA HIS A 71 9.78 -4.17 -7.14
C HIS A 71 8.51 -3.56 -6.54
N LEU A 72 8.49 -3.20 -5.24
CA LEU A 72 7.29 -2.67 -4.59
C LEU A 72 6.79 -1.38 -5.26
N TRP A 73 7.70 -0.46 -5.50
CA TRP A 73 7.34 0.86 -6.03
C TRP A 73 6.93 0.79 -7.49
N ASP A 74 7.58 -0.08 -8.27
CA ASP A 74 7.22 -0.33 -9.67
C ASP A 74 5.84 -0.96 -9.77
N GLU A 75 5.55 -1.97 -8.93
CA GLU A 75 4.23 -2.61 -8.91
C GLU A 75 3.15 -1.72 -8.32
N PHE A 76 3.47 -0.85 -7.37
CA PHE A 76 2.52 0.15 -6.89
C PHE A 76 2.22 1.21 -7.97
N ALA A 77 3.24 1.67 -8.71
CA ALA A 77 3.04 2.55 -9.85
C ALA A 77 2.19 1.87 -10.95
N ASN A 78 2.42 0.59 -11.21
CA ASN A 78 1.64 -0.23 -12.13
C ASN A 78 0.18 -0.36 -11.65
N LEU A 79 -0.05 -0.58 -10.36
CA LEU A 79 -1.39 -0.56 -9.75
C LEU A 79 -2.09 0.77 -10.01
N LEU A 80 -1.40 1.90 -9.71
CA LEU A 80 -1.94 3.24 -9.96
C LEU A 80 -2.30 3.45 -11.44
N ALA A 81 -1.41 3.06 -12.36
CA ALA A 81 -1.64 3.21 -13.80
C ALA A 81 -2.88 2.44 -14.28
N ASN A 82 -3.12 1.25 -13.72
CA ASN A 82 -4.23 0.37 -14.09
C ASN A 82 -5.51 0.56 -13.24
N THR A 83 -5.51 1.47 -12.29
CA THR A 83 -6.71 1.85 -11.54
C THR A 83 -7.57 2.77 -12.40
N THR A 84 -8.70 2.28 -12.88
CA THR A 84 -9.62 3.00 -13.79
C THR A 84 -11.03 3.12 -13.25
N ASP A 85 -11.41 2.36 -12.23
CA ASP A 85 -12.73 2.34 -11.64
C ASP A 85 -12.67 2.13 -10.12
N GLY A 86 -13.09 3.14 -9.37
CA GLY A 86 -13.07 3.15 -7.92
C GLY A 86 -14.00 2.12 -7.27
N ASN A 87 -15.10 1.74 -7.93
CA ASN A 87 -16.01 0.71 -7.44
C ASN A 87 -15.35 -0.66 -7.48
N THR A 88 -14.67 -0.97 -8.58
CA THR A 88 -13.87 -2.20 -8.72
C THR A 88 -12.78 -2.27 -7.64
N VAL A 89 -12.04 -1.16 -7.42
CA VAL A 89 -11.01 -1.11 -6.36
C VAL A 89 -11.60 -1.39 -4.99
N SER A 90 -12.75 -0.77 -4.66
CA SER A 90 -13.42 -0.99 -3.38
C SER A 90 -13.89 -2.43 -3.21
N ALA A 91 -14.53 -3.00 -4.24
CA ALA A 91 -15.01 -4.37 -4.21
C ALA A 91 -13.86 -5.37 -4.00
N VAL A 92 -12.74 -5.18 -4.71
CA VAL A 92 -11.53 -5.99 -4.55
C VAL A 92 -10.95 -5.86 -3.15
N ALA A 93 -10.80 -4.63 -2.65
CA ALA A 93 -10.26 -4.38 -1.33
C ALA A 93 -11.09 -5.07 -0.23
N HIS A 94 -12.42 -4.97 -0.30
CA HIS A 94 -13.31 -5.64 0.64
C HIS A 94 -13.25 -7.15 0.54
N LYS A 95 -13.30 -7.74 -0.67
CA LYS A 95 -13.18 -9.20 -0.87
C LYS A 95 -11.85 -9.74 -0.32
N LEU A 96 -10.73 -9.05 -0.58
CA LEU A 96 -9.42 -9.46 -0.05
C LEU A 96 -9.39 -9.48 1.47
N ARG A 97 -10.03 -8.50 2.10
CA ARG A 97 -10.10 -8.42 3.56
C ARG A 97 -11.06 -9.47 4.15
N GLU A 98 -12.19 -9.70 3.51
CA GLU A 98 -13.16 -10.74 3.89
C GLU A 98 -12.51 -12.14 3.86
N PHE A 99 -11.73 -12.43 2.82
CA PHE A 99 -11.03 -13.70 2.64
C PHE A 99 -9.58 -13.70 3.15
N ALA A 100 -9.19 -12.74 4.01
CA ALA A 100 -7.81 -12.56 4.45
C ALA A 100 -7.12 -13.87 4.91
N PRO A 101 -7.71 -14.73 5.75
CA PRO A 101 -7.05 -15.97 6.19
C PRO A 101 -6.75 -16.94 5.04
N LEU A 102 -7.63 -16.98 4.03
CA LEU A 102 -7.44 -17.82 2.84
C LEU A 102 -6.35 -17.23 1.95
N VAL A 103 -6.40 -15.92 1.72
CA VAL A 103 -5.40 -15.17 0.93
C VAL A 103 -4.00 -15.37 1.52
N GLU A 104 -3.85 -15.19 2.82
CA GLU A 104 -2.57 -15.38 3.52
C GLU A 104 -2.03 -16.81 3.37
N ARG A 105 -2.88 -17.80 3.53
CA ARG A 105 -2.49 -19.22 3.37
C ARG A 105 -2.02 -19.53 1.95
N VAL A 106 -2.75 -19.01 0.94
CA VAL A 106 -2.42 -19.24 -0.46
C VAL A 106 -1.10 -18.57 -0.83
N VAL A 107 -0.88 -17.33 -0.43
CA VAL A 107 0.36 -16.60 -0.71
C VAL A 107 1.55 -17.24 0.01
N LYS A 108 1.40 -17.63 1.28
CA LYS A 108 2.44 -18.34 2.04
C LYS A 108 2.82 -19.69 1.41
N SER A 109 1.90 -20.35 0.70
CA SER A 109 2.20 -21.62 0.01
C SER A 109 3.16 -21.46 -1.15
N ASN A 110 3.35 -20.26 -1.65
CA ASN A 110 4.21 -19.89 -2.80
C ASN A 110 3.95 -20.75 -4.06
N VAL A 111 2.70 -21.17 -4.28
CA VAL A 111 2.28 -21.96 -5.43
C VAL A 111 1.47 -21.07 -6.38
N PRO A 112 2.02 -20.65 -7.54
CA PRO A 112 1.37 -19.72 -8.45
C PRO A 112 -0.04 -20.17 -8.90
N SER A 113 -0.23 -21.46 -9.19
CA SER A 113 -1.54 -22.00 -9.61
C SER A 113 -2.63 -21.87 -8.54
N ARG A 114 -2.26 -21.86 -7.26
CA ARG A 114 -3.21 -21.63 -6.16
C ARG A 114 -3.63 -20.16 -6.09
N LEU A 115 -2.69 -19.27 -6.34
CA LEU A 115 -2.98 -17.85 -6.41
C LEU A 115 -3.89 -17.53 -7.60
N ASP A 116 -3.64 -18.12 -8.77
CA ASP A 116 -4.51 -18.02 -9.94
C ASP A 116 -5.93 -18.51 -9.63
N SER A 117 -6.04 -19.69 -9.03
CA SER A 117 -7.34 -20.25 -8.65
C SER A 117 -8.08 -19.42 -7.61
N LEU A 118 -7.36 -18.78 -6.68
CA LEU A 118 -7.95 -17.86 -5.71
C LEU A 118 -8.60 -16.66 -6.42
N PHE A 119 -7.86 -16.04 -7.35
CA PHE A 119 -8.35 -14.89 -8.09
C PHE A 119 -9.54 -15.25 -8.97
N ASP A 120 -9.45 -16.33 -9.72
CA ASP A 120 -10.48 -16.72 -10.69
C ASP A 120 -11.76 -17.25 -10.02
N LYS A 121 -11.62 -18.10 -8.99
CA LYS A 121 -12.75 -18.86 -8.43
C LYS A 121 -13.33 -18.26 -7.15
N VAL A 122 -12.51 -17.65 -6.31
CA VAL A 122 -12.96 -17.13 -5.00
C VAL A 122 -13.23 -15.64 -5.09
N LEU A 123 -12.28 -14.90 -5.65
CA LEU A 123 -12.39 -13.46 -5.78
C LEU A 123 -13.17 -13.03 -7.03
N GLU A 124 -13.41 -13.95 -7.97
CA GLU A 124 -14.13 -13.71 -9.24
C GLU A 124 -13.56 -12.50 -10.01
N MET A 125 -12.24 -12.37 -10.01
CA MET A 125 -11.54 -11.23 -10.58
C MET A 125 -11.17 -11.51 -12.04
N LYS A 126 -11.56 -10.61 -12.93
CA LYS A 126 -11.21 -10.69 -14.36
C LYS A 126 -9.70 -10.49 -14.57
N ASN A 127 -9.13 -11.18 -15.56
CA ASN A 127 -7.72 -11.04 -15.90
C ASN A 127 -7.47 -9.74 -16.69
N ASN A 128 -7.33 -8.61 -15.98
CA ASN A 128 -6.95 -7.31 -16.53
C ASN A 128 -5.69 -6.75 -15.84
N GLY A 129 -5.20 -5.60 -16.30
CA GLY A 129 -3.98 -4.98 -15.79
C GLY A 129 -4.03 -4.69 -14.29
N PHE A 130 -5.18 -4.23 -13.77
CA PHE A 130 -5.37 -3.93 -12.35
C PHE A 130 -5.23 -5.19 -11.49
N PHE A 131 -5.91 -6.28 -11.84
CA PHE A 131 -5.81 -7.53 -11.07
C PHE A 131 -4.44 -8.17 -11.15
N LYS A 132 -3.74 -8.04 -12.30
CA LYS A 132 -2.35 -8.47 -12.42
C LYS A 132 -1.44 -7.71 -11.44
N ALA A 133 -1.59 -6.40 -11.34
CA ALA A 133 -0.83 -5.58 -10.40
C ALA A 133 -1.13 -5.94 -8.93
N VAL A 134 -2.41 -6.13 -8.57
CA VAL A 134 -2.80 -6.61 -7.24
C VAL A 134 -2.13 -7.94 -6.91
N LYS A 135 -2.17 -8.89 -7.84
CA LYS A 135 -1.60 -10.22 -7.69
C LYS A 135 -0.07 -10.18 -7.54
N SER A 136 0.63 -9.34 -8.31
CA SER A 136 2.08 -9.15 -8.21
C SER A 136 2.51 -8.52 -6.88
N LEU A 137 1.69 -7.63 -6.32
CA LEU A 137 1.97 -7.01 -5.02
C LEU A 137 1.90 -7.98 -3.84
N MET A 138 1.06 -9.00 -3.88
CA MET A 138 0.84 -9.90 -2.74
C MET A 138 2.11 -10.59 -2.25
N PRO A 139 2.90 -11.29 -3.08
CA PRO A 139 4.13 -11.95 -2.62
C PRO A 139 5.19 -10.94 -2.15
N ILE A 140 5.25 -9.75 -2.77
CA ILE A 140 6.17 -8.68 -2.37
C ILE A 140 5.81 -8.20 -0.96
N LEU A 141 4.53 -7.94 -0.71
CA LEU A 141 4.05 -7.51 0.61
C LEU A 141 4.20 -8.59 1.67
N ASN A 142 3.94 -9.85 1.34
CA ASN A 142 4.19 -10.96 2.26
C ASN A 142 5.67 -11.06 2.65
N GLY A 143 6.59 -10.77 1.76
CA GLY A 143 8.02 -10.70 2.06
C GLY A 143 8.43 -9.49 2.89
N ALA A 144 7.80 -8.33 2.65
CA ALA A 144 8.14 -7.07 3.30
C ALA A 144 7.46 -6.88 4.67
N CYS A 145 6.23 -7.39 4.84
CA CYS A 145 5.41 -7.27 6.05
C CYS A 145 4.56 -8.53 6.25
N PRO A 146 5.17 -9.66 6.63
CA PRO A 146 4.49 -10.96 6.72
C PRO A 146 3.29 -10.96 7.67
N ASP A 147 3.36 -10.12 8.70
CA ASP A 147 2.26 -9.94 9.65
C ASP A 147 1.38 -8.77 9.19
N GLY A 148 0.18 -9.10 8.64
CA GLY A 148 -0.81 -8.10 8.23
C GLY A 148 -0.60 -7.52 6.83
N TYR A 149 0.02 -8.24 5.90
CA TYR A 149 0.19 -7.76 4.53
C TYR A 149 -1.14 -7.52 3.80
N VAL A 150 -2.20 -8.22 4.17
CA VAL A 150 -3.54 -8.00 3.60
C VAL A 150 -4.08 -6.62 3.98
N ASP A 151 -3.92 -6.20 5.24
CA ASP A 151 -4.30 -4.85 5.66
C ASP A 151 -3.45 -3.78 4.97
N THR A 152 -2.17 -4.09 4.74
CA THR A 152 -1.27 -3.22 4.00
C THR A 152 -1.68 -3.11 2.52
N LEU A 153 -2.02 -4.23 1.89
CA LEU A 153 -2.56 -4.24 0.52
C LEU A 153 -3.88 -3.46 0.45
N TYR A 154 -4.75 -3.64 1.44
CA TYR A 154 -5.97 -2.85 1.55
C TYR A 154 -5.68 -1.34 1.59
N ALA A 155 -4.72 -0.92 2.42
CA ALA A 155 -4.30 0.49 2.49
C ALA A 155 -3.74 1.02 1.15
N LEU A 156 -2.96 0.21 0.42
CA LEU A 156 -2.47 0.55 -0.92
C LEU A 156 -3.61 0.74 -1.92
N LEU A 157 -4.59 -0.16 -1.93
CA LEU A 157 -5.76 -0.07 -2.81
C LEU A 157 -6.59 1.19 -2.50
N ARG A 158 -6.82 1.49 -1.22
CA ARG A 158 -7.54 2.72 -0.83
C ARG A 158 -6.76 3.98 -1.22
N THR A 159 -5.44 3.97 -1.08
CA THR A 159 -4.58 5.06 -1.53
C THR A 159 -4.63 5.22 -3.05
N ALA A 160 -4.60 4.12 -3.82
CA ALA A 160 -4.69 4.15 -5.27
C ALA A 160 -6.03 4.76 -5.74
N LYS A 161 -7.13 4.36 -5.12
CA LYS A 161 -8.45 4.94 -5.38
C LYS A 161 -8.47 6.45 -5.14
N PHE A 162 -7.96 6.89 -3.99
CA PHE A 162 -7.89 8.30 -3.63
C PHE A 162 -7.05 9.11 -4.61
N VAL A 163 -5.84 8.65 -4.92
CA VAL A 163 -4.91 9.35 -5.83
C VAL A 163 -5.49 9.50 -7.23
N LYS A 164 -6.34 8.56 -7.66
CA LYS A 164 -7.03 8.62 -8.96
C LYS A 164 -8.29 9.50 -8.95
N GLY A 165 -8.66 10.07 -7.82
CA GLY A 165 -9.87 10.89 -7.70
C GLY A 165 -11.17 10.10 -7.80
N GLU A 166 -11.11 8.77 -7.64
CA GLU A 166 -12.26 7.86 -7.69
C GLU A 166 -13.01 7.75 -6.34
N GLU A 167 -12.54 8.45 -5.32
CA GLU A 167 -13.29 8.61 -4.07
C GLU A 167 -14.17 9.86 -4.18
N PRO A 168 -15.48 9.76 -3.88
CA PRO A 168 -16.30 10.95 -3.80
C PRO A 168 -15.68 11.90 -2.76
N ILE A 169 -15.47 13.13 -3.17
CA ILE A 169 -15.23 14.23 -2.25
C ILE A 169 -16.59 14.43 -1.60
N ASP A 170 -16.77 13.90 -0.39
CA ASP A 170 -17.98 14.16 0.37
C ASP A 170 -18.08 15.68 0.55
N GLU A 171 -19.09 16.28 -0.09
CA GLU A 171 -19.44 17.69 0.01
C GLU A 171 -19.90 18.07 1.42
#